data_8bd928b119f67f88e52f033df5eee4ff
#
_entry.id   8bd928b119f67f88e52f033df5eee4ff
#
_cell.length_a   1.000
_cell.length_b   1.000
_cell.length_c   1.000
_cell.angle_alpha   90.00
_cell.angle_beta   90.00
_cell.angle_gamma   90.00
#
_symmetry.space_group_name_H-M   'P 1'
#
loop_
_entity.id
_entity.type
_entity.pdbx_description
1 polymer ?
#
loop_
_entity_poly.entity_id
_entity_poly.type
_entity_poly.pdbx_seq_one_letter_code
_entity_poly.pdbx_strand_id
1 'polypeptide(L)'
;ATLMMADGLGHGLLAEEASQAAVRALAHKPHQSPSMILDDAHAMLRSTRGAAVAVAQIDMHAEQLRYAGVGNIACHVFNGAERKQMVSHNGIVGSNMRKVQEFTIPWSPGAMLVLHSDGLGSRWDIDQYPRLITHHPSVIAAVLYRDFSRGRDDINVLVALDLQHLPQ
;
A
#
# COMPACT_ATOMS: atom_id res chain seq x y z
N ALA A 1 6.92 -11.33 -2.52
CA ALA A 1 6.67 -10.54 -1.30
C ALA A 1 5.21 -10.10 -1.23
N THR A 2 4.62 -10.06 -0.03
CA THR A 2 3.27 -9.52 0.18
C THR A 2 3.37 -8.34 1.15
N LEU A 3 2.78 -7.22 0.77
CA LEU A 3 2.79 -5.95 1.47
C LEU A 3 1.36 -5.54 1.78
N MET A 4 1.13 -4.99 2.96
CA MET A 4 -0.18 -4.45 3.35
C MET A 4 0.01 -3.12 4.04
N MET A 5 -0.91 -2.20 3.75
CA MET A 5 -1.12 -1.00 4.54
C MET A 5 -2.56 -0.99 5.03
N ALA A 6 -2.76 -0.68 6.29
CA ALA A 6 -4.07 -0.57 6.91
C ALA A 6 -4.15 0.70 7.73
N ASP A 7 -5.21 1.47 7.51
CA ASP A 7 -5.51 2.71 8.21
C ASP A 7 -6.89 2.59 8.85
N GLY A 8 -6.91 2.48 10.19
CA GLY A 8 -8.12 2.29 10.99
C GLY A 8 -8.96 3.55 11.04
N LEU A 9 -10.28 3.41 10.92
CA LEU A 9 -11.18 4.56 10.89
C LEU A 9 -11.16 5.36 12.20
N GLY A 10 -10.87 6.65 12.07
CA GLY A 10 -10.78 7.58 13.19
C GLY A 10 -9.37 7.61 13.81
N HIS A 11 -9.27 7.72 15.13
CA HIS A 11 -7.99 7.84 15.85
C HIS A 11 -8.04 7.08 17.18
N GLY A 12 -6.85 6.85 17.76
CA GLY A 12 -6.69 6.22 19.07
C GLY A 12 -6.92 4.70 19.05
N LEU A 13 -7.16 4.11 20.20
CA LEU A 13 -7.17 2.66 20.42
C LEU A 13 -8.13 1.89 19.50
N LEU A 14 -9.29 2.44 19.18
CA LEU A 14 -10.25 1.75 18.31
C LEU A 14 -9.82 1.72 16.84
N ALA A 15 -9.09 2.74 16.38
CA ALA A 15 -8.50 2.74 15.04
C ALA A 15 -7.29 1.78 14.99
N GLU A 16 -6.47 1.78 16.03
CA GLU A 16 -5.36 0.84 16.18
C GLU A 16 -5.84 -0.62 16.16
N GLU A 17 -6.91 -0.94 16.91
CA GLU A 17 -7.51 -2.28 16.93
C GLU A 17 -7.91 -2.75 15.53
N ALA A 18 -8.53 -1.87 14.74
CA ALA A 18 -8.92 -2.16 13.36
C ALA A 18 -7.69 -2.40 12.48
N SER A 19 -6.68 -1.54 12.54
CA SER A 19 -5.44 -1.70 11.75
C SER A 19 -4.71 -2.99 12.10
N GLN A 20 -4.60 -3.31 13.39
CA GLN A 20 -3.97 -4.55 13.86
C GLN A 20 -4.76 -5.80 13.43
N ALA A 21 -6.10 -5.74 13.41
CA ALA A 21 -6.91 -6.84 12.92
C ALA A 21 -6.66 -7.12 11.44
N ALA A 22 -6.51 -6.07 10.61
CA ALA A 22 -6.13 -6.21 9.21
C ALA A 22 -4.75 -6.87 9.04
N VAL A 23 -3.75 -6.43 9.81
CA VAL A 23 -2.40 -7.03 9.76
C VAL A 23 -2.42 -8.50 10.18
N ARG A 24 -3.23 -8.88 11.18
CA ARG A 24 -3.40 -10.28 11.57
C ARG A 24 -4.01 -11.12 10.45
N ALA A 25 -4.94 -10.58 9.65
CA ALA A 25 -5.50 -11.30 8.51
C ALA A 25 -4.42 -11.69 7.49
N LEU A 26 -3.51 -10.76 7.16
CA LEU A 26 -2.35 -11.06 6.32
C LEU A 26 -1.44 -12.11 6.97
N ALA A 27 -1.14 -11.98 8.25
CA ALA A 27 -0.22 -12.89 8.95
C ALA A 27 -0.74 -14.34 8.98
N HIS A 28 -2.06 -14.54 9.01
CA HIS A 28 -2.65 -15.88 9.01
C HIS A 28 -2.48 -16.61 7.67
N LYS A 29 -2.55 -15.88 6.55
CA LYS A 29 -2.52 -16.48 5.21
C LYS A 29 -1.74 -15.60 4.21
N PRO A 30 -0.43 -15.41 4.40
CA PRO A 30 0.36 -14.43 3.65
C PRO A 30 0.54 -14.77 2.16
N HIS A 31 0.19 -15.98 1.75
CA HIS A 31 0.35 -16.46 0.36
C HIS A 31 -0.95 -16.41 -0.46
N GLN A 32 -2.05 -16.02 0.16
CA GLN A 32 -3.30 -15.81 -0.58
C GLN A 32 -3.19 -14.61 -1.53
N SER A 33 -4.10 -14.55 -2.51
CA SER A 33 -4.19 -13.40 -3.39
C SER A 33 -4.62 -12.13 -2.62
N PRO A 34 -4.26 -10.93 -3.09
CA PRO A 34 -4.65 -9.67 -2.45
C PRO A 34 -6.14 -9.54 -2.16
N SER A 35 -7.00 -9.97 -3.08
CA SER A 35 -8.46 -9.93 -2.89
C SER A 35 -8.93 -10.88 -1.78
N MET A 36 -8.36 -12.09 -1.70
CA MET A 36 -8.69 -13.05 -0.64
C MET A 36 -8.23 -12.58 0.74
N ILE A 37 -7.06 -11.93 0.82
CA ILE A 37 -6.58 -11.32 2.07
C ILE A 37 -7.54 -10.20 2.52
N LEU A 38 -8.06 -9.39 1.58
CA LEU A 38 -9.06 -8.36 1.89
C LEU A 38 -10.39 -8.95 2.36
N ASP A 39 -10.82 -10.08 1.79
CA ASP A 39 -12.04 -10.78 2.25
C ASP A 39 -11.86 -11.32 3.69
N ASP A 40 -10.71 -11.94 3.98
CA ASP A 40 -10.38 -12.39 5.34
C ASP A 40 -10.30 -11.21 6.32
N ALA A 41 -9.64 -10.11 5.93
CA ALA A 41 -9.58 -8.88 6.72
C ALA A 41 -11.00 -8.31 6.96
N HIS A 42 -11.86 -8.31 5.94
CA HIS A 42 -13.24 -7.84 6.07
C HIS A 42 -14.02 -8.64 7.13
N ALA A 43 -13.85 -9.96 7.14
CA ALA A 43 -14.47 -10.79 8.15
C ALA A 43 -13.95 -10.51 9.58
N MET A 44 -12.64 -10.32 9.71
CA MET A 44 -11.99 -10.06 11.01
C MET A 44 -12.31 -8.66 11.57
N LEU A 45 -12.52 -7.67 10.71
CA LEU A 45 -12.78 -6.29 11.11
C LEU A 45 -14.24 -5.98 11.43
N ARG A 46 -15.19 -6.92 11.27
CA ARG A 46 -16.61 -6.66 11.46
C ARG A 46 -17.00 -6.17 12.85
N SER A 47 -16.25 -6.53 13.87
CA SER A 47 -16.45 -6.08 15.26
C SER A 47 -15.71 -4.78 15.60
N THR A 48 -14.99 -4.18 14.64
CA THR A 48 -14.22 -2.95 14.81
C THR A 48 -14.87 -1.79 14.07
N ARG A 49 -14.22 -0.61 14.11
CA ARG A 49 -14.62 0.54 13.28
C ARG A 49 -14.40 0.33 11.79
N GLY A 50 -13.63 -0.69 11.41
CA GLY A 50 -13.17 -0.91 10.06
C GLY A 50 -11.95 -0.07 9.70
N ALA A 51 -11.42 -0.30 8.51
CA ALA A 51 -10.19 0.33 8.03
C ALA A 51 -10.22 0.55 6.52
N ALA A 52 -9.43 1.49 6.02
CA ALA A 52 -8.92 1.47 4.66
C ALA A 52 -7.76 0.45 4.60
N VAL A 53 -7.77 -0.43 3.61
CA VAL A 53 -6.74 -1.47 3.48
C VAL A 53 -6.32 -1.63 2.03
N ALA A 54 -5.02 -1.69 1.80
CA ALA A 54 -4.44 -2.02 0.50
C ALA A 54 -3.45 -3.18 0.64
N VAL A 55 -3.51 -4.12 -0.30
CA VAL A 55 -2.61 -5.27 -0.37
C VAL A 55 -1.96 -5.31 -1.74
N ALA A 56 -0.64 -5.43 -1.75
CA ALA A 56 0.17 -5.60 -2.94
C ALA A 56 1.01 -6.88 -2.79
N GLN A 57 1.01 -7.72 -3.82
CA GLN A 57 1.81 -8.94 -3.85
C GLN A 57 2.73 -8.93 -5.06
N ILE A 58 4.03 -8.96 -4.80
CA ILE A 58 5.08 -8.97 -5.81
C ILE A 58 5.57 -10.42 -5.99
N ASP A 59 5.43 -10.93 -7.19
CA ASP A 59 5.98 -12.20 -7.63
C ASP A 59 7.15 -11.95 -8.58
N MET A 60 8.37 -12.13 -8.05
CA MET A 60 9.61 -11.89 -8.79
C MET A 60 9.85 -12.94 -9.89
N HIS A 61 9.31 -14.16 -9.74
CA HIS A 61 9.46 -15.21 -10.76
C HIS A 61 8.50 -15.02 -11.93
N ALA A 62 7.27 -14.60 -11.62
CA ALA A 62 6.27 -14.27 -12.63
C ALA A 62 6.41 -12.86 -13.19
N GLU A 63 7.32 -12.05 -12.64
CA GLU A 63 7.50 -10.63 -12.97
C GLU A 63 6.18 -9.85 -12.94
N GLN A 64 5.40 -10.05 -11.87
CA GLN A 64 4.07 -9.48 -11.72
C GLN A 64 3.85 -8.86 -10.35
N LEU A 65 3.11 -7.76 -10.36
CA LEU A 65 2.50 -7.17 -9.17
C LEU A 65 1.00 -7.39 -9.23
N ARG A 66 0.43 -8.00 -8.18
CA ARG A 66 -1.02 -8.06 -7.96
C ARG A 66 -1.40 -7.07 -6.87
N TYR A 67 -2.51 -6.37 -7.06
CA TYR A 67 -2.96 -5.34 -6.15
C TYR A 67 -4.46 -5.39 -5.95
N ALA A 68 -4.89 -5.19 -4.72
CA ALA A 68 -6.28 -4.92 -4.37
C ALA A 68 -6.33 -3.91 -3.22
N GLY A 69 -7.28 -2.96 -3.26
CA GLY A 69 -7.42 -1.93 -2.24
C GLY A 69 -8.86 -1.49 -2.03
N VAL A 70 -9.17 -1.10 -0.79
CA VAL A 70 -10.46 -0.53 -0.37
C VAL A 70 -10.18 0.67 0.54
N GLY A 71 -10.81 1.80 0.25
CA GLY A 71 -10.65 3.04 0.98
C GLY A 71 -9.67 4.00 0.31
N ASN A 72 -9.01 4.84 1.11
CA ASN A 72 -8.24 6.00 0.68
C ASN A 72 -6.70 5.79 0.68
N ILE A 73 -6.23 4.55 0.83
CA ILE A 73 -4.80 4.26 0.67
C ILE A 73 -4.44 4.37 -0.80
N ALA A 74 -3.44 5.20 -1.10
CA ALA A 74 -2.92 5.34 -2.44
C ALA A 74 -1.77 4.35 -2.71
N CYS A 75 -1.73 3.84 -3.94
CA CYS A 75 -0.68 2.96 -4.42
C CYS A 75 -0.16 3.48 -5.76
N HIS A 76 1.12 3.76 -5.82
CA HIS A 76 1.81 4.19 -7.03
C HIS A 76 2.87 3.18 -7.41
N VAL A 77 2.91 2.81 -8.68
CA VAL A 77 3.90 1.89 -9.24
C VAL A 77 4.70 2.60 -10.32
N PHE A 78 6.00 2.51 -10.20
CA PHE A 78 6.99 3.03 -11.14
C PHE A 78 7.68 1.83 -11.78
N ASN A 79 7.51 1.66 -13.08
CA ASN A 79 8.02 0.52 -13.82
C ASN A 79 8.78 1.03 -15.07
N GLY A 80 10.06 1.34 -14.89
CA GLY A 80 10.84 2.07 -15.89
C GLY A 80 10.29 3.48 -16.08
N ALA A 81 9.91 3.83 -17.30
CA ALA A 81 9.29 5.13 -17.62
C ALA A 81 7.79 5.17 -17.33
N GLU A 82 7.15 4.03 -17.11
CA GLU A 82 5.72 3.94 -16.82
C GLU A 82 5.44 4.26 -15.36
N ARG A 83 4.43 5.09 -15.13
CA ARG A 83 3.90 5.42 -13.80
C ARG A 83 2.43 5.10 -13.76
N LYS A 84 2.02 4.35 -12.77
CA LYS A 84 0.64 3.94 -12.62
C LYS A 84 0.17 4.13 -11.19
N GLN A 85 -0.93 4.86 -11.04
CA GLN A 85 -1.67 4.86 -9.79
C GLN A 85 -2.68 3.73 -9.83
N MET A 86 -2.62 2.85 -8.84
CA MET A 86 -3.56 1.74 -8.71
C MET A 86 -4.90 2.23 -8.17
N VAL A 87 -5.97 1.56 -8.59
CA VAL A 87 -7.33 1.92 -8.18
C VAL A 87 -7.72 1.15 -6.93
N SER A 88 -8.10 1.88 -5.87
CA SER A 88 -8.77 1.31 -4.69
C SER A 88 -10.28 1.49 -4.83
N HIS A 89 -11.03 0.49 -4.37
CA HIS A 89 -12.48 0.55 -4.36
C HIS A 89 -12.99 1.42 -3.21
N ASN A 90 -14.10 2.12 -3.44
CA ASN A 90 -14.77 2.84 -2.37
C ASN A 90 -15.34 1.84 -1.35
N GLY A 91 -15.21 2.16 -0.07
CA GLY A 91 -15.72 1.36 1.03
C GLY A 91 -14.82 1.37 2.25
N ILE A 92 -15.21 0.55 3.23
CA ILE A 92 -14.52 0.36 4.49
C ILE A 92 -14.44 -1.15 4.73
N VAL A 93 -13.25 -1.69 4.88
CA VAL A 93 -13.03 -3.08 5.25
C VAL A 93 -13.55 -3.31 6.66
N GLY A 94 -14.38 -4.32 6.84
CA GLY A 94 -15.10 -4.56 8.10
C GLY A 94 -16.52 -4.02 8.13
N SER A 95 -16.92 -3.12 7.21
CA SER A 95 -18.25 -2.51 7.20
C SER A 95 -18.95 -2.68 5.84
N ASN A 96 -18.70 -1.78 4.89
CA ASN A 96 -19.43 -1.70 3.63
C ASN A 96 -18.58 -2.07 2.39
N MET A 97 -17.58 -2.92 2.56
CA MET A 97 -16.79 -3.45 1.46
C MET A 97 -17.67 -4.27 0.51
N ARG A 98 -17.59 -3.96 -0.78
CA ARG A 98 -18.17 -4.78 -1.86
C ARG A 98 -17.12 -5.75 -2.41
N LYS A 99 -17.50 -6.59 -3.39
CA LYS A 99 -16.55 -7.44 -4.10
C LYS A 99 -15.41 -6.59 -4.67
N VAL A 100 -14.18 -6.91 -4.27
CA VAL A 100 -12.99 -6.18 -4.66
C VAL A 100 -12.41 -6.77 -5.93
N GLN A 101 -12.07 -5.92 -6.88
CA GLN A 101 -11.32 -6.31 -8.08
C GLN A 101 -9.83 -6.34 -7.76
N GLU A 102 -9.18 -7.41 -8.16
CA GLU A 102 -7.73 -7.52 -8.17
C GLU A 102 -7.17 -7.09 -9.51
N PHE A 103 -6.09 -6.31 -9.48
CA PHE A 103 -5.39 -5.84 -10.66
C PHE A 103 -4.03 -6.51 -10.74
N THR A 104 -3.66 -6.96 -11.93
CA THR A 104 -2.33 -7.49 -12.21
C THR A 104 -1.63 -6.60 -13.21
N ILE A 105 -0.39 -6.23 -12.92
CA ILE A 105 0.47 -5.43 -13.80
C ILE A 105 1.87 -6.03 -13.83
N PRO A 106 2.67 -5.75 -14.88
CA PRO A 106 4.08 -6.14 -14.92
C PRO A 106 4.87 -5.55 -13.75
N TRP A 107 5.88 -6.28 -13.30
CA TRP A 107 6.87 -5.85 -12.33
C TRP A 107 8.26 -6.12 -12.89
N SER A 108 8.88 -5.11 -13.49
CA SER A 108 10.18 -5.23 -14.13
C SER A 108 11.33 -5.00 -13.15
N PRO A 109 12.53 -5.44 -13.47
CA PRO A 109 13.74 -5.10 -12.72
C PRO A 109 13.88 -3.59 -12.48
N GLY A 110 14.13 -3.21 -11.23
CA GLY A 110 14.19 -1.81 -10.81
C GLY A 110 12.84 -1.13 -10.59
N ALA A 111 11.73 -1.88 -10.67
CA ALA A 111 10.42 -1.33 -10.36
C ALA A 111 10.30 -0.92 -8.89
N MET A 112 9.50 0.10 -8.63
CA MET A 112 9.24 0.64 -7.31
C MET A 112 7.74 0.75 -7.05
N LEU A 113 7.32 0.39 -5.84
CA LEU A 113 5.98 0.57 -5.33
C LEU A 113 6.02 1.55 -4.15
N VAL A 114 5.07 2.48 -4.13
CA VAL A 114 4.84 3.38 -2.99
C VAL A 114 3.39 3.23 -2.55
N LEU A 115 3.17 2.76 -1.32
CA LEU A 115 1.88 2.84 -0.64
C LEU A 115 1.92 3.99 0.36
N HIS A 116 0.83 4.74 0.48
CA HIS A 116 0.72 5.74 1.52
C HIS A 116 -0.73 5.98 1.98
N SER A 117 -0.90 6.36 3.25
CA SER A 117 -2.18 6.83 3.80
C SER A 117 -2.48 8.26 3.32
N ASP A 118 -3.68 8.75 3.57
CA ASP A 118 -4.14 10.08 3.16
C ASP A 118 -3.51 11.24 3.96
N GLY A 119 -2.82 10.96 5.06
CA GLY A 119 -1.95 11.92 5.74
C GLY A 119 -0.81 12.46 4.87
N LEU A 120 -0.42 11.72 3.82
CA LEU A 120 0.48 12.23 2.79
C LEU A 120 -0.28 13.00 1.72
N GLY A 121 0.22 14.18 1.33
CA GLY A 121 -0.36 14.96 0.24
C GLY A 121 -0.36 14.20 -1.08
N SER A 122 -1.43 14.31 -1.86
CA SER A 122 -1.59 13.56 -3.13
C SER A 122 -0.79 14.13 -4.32
N ARG A 123 -0.16 15.29 -4.16
CA ARG A 123 0.55 16.01 -5.24
C ARG A 123 2.06 15.88 -5.14
N TRP A 124 2.56 14.76 -4.62
CA TRP A 124 3.99 14.53 -4.64
C TRP A 124 4.46 14.02 -6.01
N ASP A 125 5.67 14.41 -6.39
CA ASP A 125 6.31 13.97 -7.61
C ASP A 125 7.78 13.66 -7.30
N ILE A 126 8.16 12.41 -7.51
CA ILE A 126 9.52 11.92 -7.23
C ILE A 126 10.56 12.53 -8.16
N ASP A 127 10.16 13.03 -9.33
CA ASP A 127 11.07 13.66 -10.29
C ASP A 127 11.60 15.02 -9.83
N GLN A 128 10.97 15.63 -8.82
CA GLN A 128 11.49 16.83 -8.18
C GLN A 128 12.81 16.57 -7.45
N TYR A 129 13.14 15.29 -7.22
CA TYR A 129 14.34 14.86 -6.50
C TYR A 129 15.25 14.05 -7.42
N PRO A 130 16.20 14.67 -8.13
CA PRO A 130 17.09 13.97 -9.03
C PRO A 130 17.79 12.80 -8.33
N ARG A 131 17.70 11.61 -8.92
CA ARG A 131 18.31 10.37 -8.42
C ARG A 131 17.71 9.80 -7.13
N LEU A 132 16.63 10.35 -6.57
CA LEU A 132 16.03 9.82 -5.34
C LEU A 132 15.64 8.33 -5.48
N ILE A 133 15.13 7.94 -6.65
CA ILE A 133 14.74 6.56 -6.95
C ILE A 133 15.92 5.55 -6.87
N THR A 134 17.17 6.01 -6.94
CA THR A 134 18.36 5.14 -6.81
C THR A 134 18.83 4.97 -5.37
N HIS A 135 18.14 5.58 -4.41
CA HIS A 135 18.50 5.47 -3.00
C HIS A 135 17.73 4.32 -2.32
N HIS A 136 18.17 3.97 -1.12
CA HIS A 136 17.50 2.97 -0.31
C HIS A 136 16.02 3.34 -0.09
N PRO A 137 15.07 2.38 -0.12
CA PRO A 137 13.63 2.65 0.04
C PRO A 137 13.27 3.51 1.25
N SER A 138 13.98 3.33 2.37
CA SER A 138 13.76 4.15 3.57
C SER A 138 14.09 5.63 3.38
N VAL A 139 15.07 5.96 2.53
CA VAL A 139 15.40 7.36 2.19
C VAL A 139 14.27 7.96 1.37
N ILE A 140 13.76 7.21 0.39
CA ILE A 140 12.63 7.64 -0.44
C ILE A 140 11.41 7.91 0.45
N ALA A 141 11.06 6.96 1.34
CA ALA A 141 9.95 7.12 2.27
C ALA A 141 10.12 8.35 3.19
N ALA A 142 11.33 8.56 3.71
CA ALA A 142 11.64 9.69 4.59
C ALA A 142 11.52 11.04 3.88
N VAL A 143 11.98 11.15 2.63
CA VAL A 143 11.85 12.38 1.82
C VAL A 143 10.38 12.67 1.53
N LEU A 144 9.61 11.67 1.11
CA LEU A 144 8.18 11.83 0.87
C LEU A 144 7.44 12.28 2.14
N TYR A 145 7.72 11.63 3.26
CA TYR A 145 7.16 12.01 4.56
C TYR A 145 7.50 13.45 4.94
N ARG A 146 8.78 13.84 4.85
CA ARG A 146 9.26 15.17 5.24
C ARG A 146 8.59 16.29 4.45
N ASP A 147 8.48 16.12 3.12
CA ASP A 147 8.14 17.22 2.22
C ASP A 147 6.64 17.28 1.88
N PHE A 148 5.92 16.18 2.04
CA PHE A 148 4.51 16.09 1.65
C PHE A 148 3.56 15.71 2.79
N SER A 149 4.04 15.69 4.02
CA SER A 149 3.19 15.54 5.20
C SER A 149 2.16 16.67 5.28
N ARG A 150 0.89 16.32 5.50
CA ARG A 150 -0.18 17.31 5.73
C ARG A 150 -0.17 17.85 7.15
N GLY A 151 0.54 17.22 8.09
CA GLY A 151 0.68 17.67 9.49
C GLY A 151 -0.61 17.65 10.33
N ARG A 152 -1.67 17.01 9.85
CA ARG A 152 -2.99 16.98 10.50
C ARG A 152 -3.53 15.58 10.74
N ASP A 153 -2.83 14.55 10.29
CA ASP A 153 -3.24 13.16 10.33
C ASP A 153 -2.04 12.22 10.45
N ASP A 154 -2.27 11.00 10.88
CA ASP A 154 -1.26 9.96 10.93
C ASP A 154 -0.79 9.61 9.52
N ILE A 155 0.54 9.48 9.36
CA ILE A 155 1.13 9.25 8.05
C ILE A 155 1.87 7.93 8.04
N ASN A 156 1.52 7.09 7.09
CA ASN A 156 2.27 5.91 6.73
C ASN A 156 2.76 6.03 5.29
N VAL A 157 4.05 5.75 5.07
CA VAL A 157 4.65 5.63 3.74
C VAL A 157 5.45 4.34 3.70
N LEU A 158 5.09 3.44 2.79
CA LEU A 158 5.78 2.19 2.54
C LEU A 158 6.34 2.22 1.13
N VAL A 159 7.63 1.97 0.99
CA VAL A 159 8.31 1.86 -0.31
C VAL A 159 8.90 0.48 -0.46
N ALA A 160 8.60 -0.18 -1.57
CA ALA A 160 9.27 -1.40 -2.00
C ALA A 160 9.98 -1.14 -3.33
N LEU A 161 11.23 -1.55 -3.42
CA LEU A 161 12.09 -1.35 -4.59
C LEU A 161 12.75 -2.68 -4.95
N ASP A 162 12.72 -3.04 -6.24
CA ASP A 162 13.52 -4.16 -6.74
C ASP A 162 14.98 -3.74 -6.84
N LEU A 163 15.80 -4.25 -5.93
CA LEU A 163 17.22 -3.93 -5.83
C LEU A 163 18.12 -4.78 -6.74
N GLN A 164 17.58 -5.79 -7.45
CA GLN A 164 18.41 -6.73 -8.20
C GLN A 164 19.21 -6.08 -9.35
N HIS A 165 18.90 -4.84 -9.70
CA HIS A 165 19.50 -4.13 -10.84
C HIS A 165 19.90 -2.69 -10.53
N LEU A 166 20.03 -2.31 -9.25
CA LEU A 166 20.65 -1.03 -8.93
C LEU A 166 22.16 -1.11 -9.27
N PRO A 167 22.70 -0.19 -10.07
CA PRO A 167 24.15 -0.11 -10.25
C PRO A 167 24.80 0.13 -8.89
N GLN A 168 25.79 -0.69 -8.53
CA GLN A 168 26.63 -0.54 -7.35
C GLN A 168 27.45 0.76 -7.41
#